data_5207dabc1e596a636e288f6e4155df7a
#
_entry.id   5207dabc1e596a636e288f6e4155df7a
#
_cell.length_a   1.000
_cell.length_b   1.000
_cell.length_c   1.000
_cell.angle_alpha   90.00
_cell.angle_beta   90.00
_cell.angle_gamma   90.00
#
_symmetry.space_group_name_H-M   'P 1'
#
loop_
_entity.id
_entity.type
_entity.pdbx_description
1 polymer ?
#
loop_
_entity_poly.entity_id
_entity_poly.type
_entity_poly.pdbx_seq_one_letter_code
_entity_poly.pdbx_strand_id
1 'polypeptide(L)'
;SKQNVMPIAGILSGALVWGLIWYPYRVLQDAGISGPLATFITYLLAMLTGGFMLPRVWRELRARNKNGAGWWAALLVFSAGWANFGYVLAMLQGEVMRVLLLFYLAPVWTILFSYGLLGERLNRYGYLIIALSLGGAFIMLWEPRLGMPYPQNSSEWLGLSAGMGFALSNVVSRRAAHLSVESKAFSIWLGTAMLTAPLLCWQGGISWQAIDAQAWLILGLLGITLCSCSFAVQYGVTHMPANRAMLLFLFELVIAALASYFFASEAMGWRDWLGAVLIVSASLLSGRLYKE
;
A
#
# COMPACT_ATOMS: atom_id res chain seq x y z
N SER A 1 2.77 -24.17 17.77
CA SER A 1 3.23 -22.79 17.81
C SER A 1 2.03 -21.87 17.70
N LYS A 2 1.75 -21.07 18.72
CA LYS A 2 0.77 -19.99 18.64
C LYS A 2 1.26 -19.07 17.51
N GLN A 3 0.67 -19.18 16.34
CA GLN A 3 0.90 -18.20 15.26
C GLN A 3 0.59 -16.85 15.88
N ASN A 4 1.57 -15.95 15.89
CA ASN A 4 1.39 -14.63 16.44
C ASN A 4 0.31 -13.93 15.62
N VAL A 5 -0.90 -13.82 16.13
CA VAL A 5 -2.08 -13.27 15.44
C VAL A 5 -1.92 -11.77 15.21
N MET A 6 -1.15 -11.09 16.08
CA MET A 6 -0.95 -9.63 15.98
C MET A 6 -0.37 -9.15 14.64
N PRO A 7 0.70 -9.73 14.07
CA PRO A 7 1.19 -9.31 12.76
C PRO A 7 0.16 -9.47 11.66
N ILE A 8 -0.60 -10.57 11.68
CA ILE A 8 -1.67 -10.83 10.70
C ILE A 8 -2.76 -9.75 10.83
N ALA A 9 -3.23 -9.49 12.05
CA ALA A 9 -4.22 -8.44 12.31
C ALA A 9 -3.73 -7.06 11.86
N GLY A 10 -2.44 -6.75 12.05
CA GLY A 10 -1.84 -5.51 11.56
C GLY A 10 -1.92 -5.36 10.05
N ILE A 11 -1.57 -6.40 9.29
CA ILE A 11 -1.67 -6.36 7.82
C ILE A 11 -3.13 -6.30 7.35
N LEU A 12 -4.00 -7.10 7.95
CA LEU A 12 -5.42 -7.10 7.58
C LEU A 12 -6.12 -5.78 7.93
N SER A 13 -5.70 -5.08 8.98
CA SER A 13 -6.18 -3.71 9.25
C SER A 13 -5.77 -2.74 8.15
N GLY A 14 -4.57 -2.89 7.60
CA GLY A 14 -4.13 -2.17 6.41
C GLY A 14 -5.00 -2.49 5.20
N ALA A 15 -5.18 -3.76 4.88
CA ALA A 15 -6.05 -4.19 3.78
C ALA A 15 -7.48 -3.65 3.92
N LEU A 16 -8.02 -3.61 5.13
CA LEU A 16 -9.33 -3.02 5.41
C LEU A 16 -9.36 -1.51 5.12
N VAL A 17 -8.39 -0.76 5.62
CA VAL A 17 -8.32 0.69 5.42
C VAL A 17 -8.14 1.02 3.94
N TRP A 18 -7.18 0.39 3.25
CA TRP A 18 -6.96 0.66 1.82
C TRP A 18 -8.11 0.17 0.94
N GLY A 19 -8.76 -0.94 1.30
CA GLY A 19 -9.95 -1.41 0.59
C GLY A 19 -11.18 -0.51 0.73
N LEU A 20 -11.25 0.32 1.79
CA LEU A 20 -12.35 1.24 2.05
C LEU A 20 -12.04 2.69 1.70
N ILE A 21 -10.77 3.08 1.60
CA ILE A 21 -10.33 4.48 1.49
C ILE A 21 -10.79 5.15 0.19
N TRP A 22 -11.07 4.38 -0.86
CA TRP A 22 -11.57 4.92 -2.13
C TRP A 22 -12.87 5.70 -1.95
N TYR A 23 -13.73 5.30 -1.01
CA TYR A 23 -15.02 5.95 -0.79
C TYR A 23 -14.88 7.38 -0.24
N PRO A 24 -14.19 7.65 0.89
CA PRO A 24 -13.95 9.02 1.33
C PRO A 24 -13.14 9.85 0.31
N TYR A 25 -12.22 9.25 -0.45
CA TYR A 25 -11.52 9.95 -1.54
C TYR A 25 -12.48 10.36 -2.66
N ARG A 26 -13.46 9.53 -3.01
CA ARG A 26 -14.52 9.90 -3.96
C ARG A 26 -15.35 11.08 -3.45
N VAL A 27 -15.75 11.06 -2.18
CA VAL A 27 -16.49 12.18 -1.55
C VAL A 27 -15.66 13.48 -1.59
N LEU A 28 -14.36 13.41 -1.31
CA LEU A 28 -13.46 14.55 -1.41
C LEU A 28 -13.32 15.06 -2.87
N GLN A 29 -13.25 14.17 -3.81
CA GLN A 29 -13.18 14.52 -5.25
C GLN A 29 -14.46 15.21 -5.72
N ASP A 30 -15.62 14.74 -5.29
CA ASP A 30 -16.91 15.37 -5.58
C ASP A 30 -17.01 16.78 -4.96
N ALA A 31 -16.31 17.00 -3.84
CA ALA A 31 -16.16 18.32 -3.21
C ALA A 31 -15.07 19.20 -3.87
N GLY A 32 -14.47 18.76 -4.98
CA GLY A 32 -13.45 19.53 -5.71
C GLY A 32 -12.01 19.35 -5.21
N ILE A 33 -11.75 18.37 -4.32
CA ILE A 33 -10.41 18.08 -3.81
C ILE A 33 -9.81 16.94 -4.63
N SER A 34 -8.74 17.22 -5.38
CA SER A 34 -8.08 16.22 -6.21
C SER A 34 -7.42 15.11 -5.37
N GLY A 35 -7.26 13.92 -5.97
CA GLY A 35 -6.60 12.79 -5.33
C GLY A 35 -5.18 13.12 -4.80
N PRO A 36 -4.30 13.79 -5.57
CA PRO A 36 -2.99 14.23 -5.08
C PRO A 36 -3.08 15.17 -3.88
N LEU A 37 -4.00 16.12 -3.90
CA LEU A 37 -4.20 17.06 -2.81
C LEU A 37 -4.69 16.35 -1.55
N ALA A 38 -5.70 15.48 -1.68
CA ALA A 38 -6.18 14.66 -0.58
C ALA A 38 -5.07 13.78 0.00
N THR A 39 -4.26 13.15 -0.85
CA THR A 39 -3.12 12.32 -0.43
C THR A 39 -2.10 13.17 0.35
N PHE A 40 -1.65 14.29 -0.22
CA PHE A 40 -0.69 15.17 0.44
C PHE A 40 -1.15 15.61 1.82
N ILE A 41 -2.38 16.16 1.92
CA ILE A 41 -2.94 16.65 3.19
C ILE A 41 -3.09 15.51 4.20
N THR A 42 -3.59 14.35 3.77
CA THR A 42 -3.81 13.20 4.65
C THR A 42 -2.50 12.69 5.25
N TYR A 43 -1.43 12.58 4.45
CA TYR A 43 -0.12 12.16 4.96
C TYR A 43 0.56 13.24 5.80
N LEU A 44 0.36 14.52 5.47
CA LEU A 44 0.81 15.61 6.32
C LEU A 44 0.11 15.60 7.68
N LEU A 45 -1.21 15.38 7.71
CA LEU A 45 -1.98 15.24 8.96
C LEU A 45 -1.56 14.00 9.76
N ALA A 46 -1.23 12.88 9.11
CA ALA A 46 -0.66 11.72 9.77
C ALA A 46 0.69 12.07 10.44
N MET A 47 1.56 12.82 9.75
CA MET A 47 2.83 13.30 10.32
C MET A 47 2.61 14.26 11.51
N LEU A 48 1.65 15.17 11.41
CA LEU A 48 1.31 16.08 12.50
C LEU A 48 0.75 15.33 13.71
N THR A 49 -0.17 14.38 13.48
CA THR A 49 -0.75 13.54 14.52
C THR A 49 0.31 12.70 15.23
N GLY A 50 1.25 12.12 14.46
CA GLY A 50 2.38 11.36 14.98
C GLY A 50 3.57 12.22 15.44
N GLY A 51 3.50 13.55 15.30
CA GLY A 51 4.62 14.48 15.50
C GLY A 51 5.27 14.43 16.88
N PHE A 52 4.53 14.05 17.91
CA PHE A 52 5.07 13.85 19.27
C PHE A 52 6.14 12.75 19.33
N MET A 53 6.19 11.85 18.35
CA MET A 53 7.23 10.79 18.26
C MET A 53 8.49 11.26 17.54
N LEU A 54 8.45 12.39 16.82
CA LEU A 54 9.56 12.89 16.01
C LEU A 54 10.90 13.02 16.77
N PRO A 55 10.96 13.48 18.03
CA PRO A 55 12.21 13.54 18.78
C PRO A 55 12.82 12.14 19.03
N ARG A 56 11.97 11.12 19.18
CA ARG A 56 12.41 9.72 19.35
C ARG A 56 12.96 9.17 18.04
N VAL A 57 12.26 9.40 16.93
CA VAL A 57 12.69 9.00 15.59
C VAL A 57 14.04 9.64 15.25
N TRP A 58 14.18 10.94 15.49
CA TRP A 58 15.42 11.66 15.23
C TRP A 58 16.61 11.14 16.04
N ARG A 59 16.40 10.89 17.33
CA ARG A 59 17.44 10.29 18.20
C ARG A 59 17.83 8.90 17.72
N GLU A 60 16.87 8.07 17.32
CA GLU A 60 17.13 6.72 16.81
C GLU A 60 17.99 6.77 15.54
N LEU A 61 17.62 7.59 14.57
CA LEU A 61 18.34 7.70 13.30
C LEU A 61 19.76 8.21 13.51
N ARG A 62 19.96 9.18 14.40
CA ARG A 62 21.29 9.68 14.77
C ARG A 62 22.16 8.64 15.46
N ALA A 63 21.61 7.94 16.44
CA ALA A 63 22.34 6.96 17.23
C ALA A 63 22.77 5.73 16.41
N ARG A 64 21.95 5.34 15.42
CA ARG A 64 22.14 4.14 14.60
C ARG A 64 22.77 4.39 13.24
N ASN A 65 23.14 5.61 12.92
CA ASN A 65 23.70 5.99 11.61
C ASN A 65 24.94 5.14 11.22
N LYS A 66 25.74 4.72 12.22
CA LYS A 66 26.90 3.84 12.01
C LYS A 66 26.53 2.44 11.50
N ASN A 67 25.27 2.00 11.67
CA ASN A 67 24.78 0.67 11.28
C ASN A 67 23.95 0.69 10.00
N GLY A 68 24.04 1.75 9.18
CA GLY A 68 23.27 1.87 7.94
C GLY A 68 21.78 2.18 8.14
N ALA A 69 21.36 2.54 9.36
CA ALA A 69 19.95 2.86 9.65
C ALA A 69 19.42 4.00 8.79
N GLY A 70 20.24 5.02 8.55
CA GLY A 70 19.89 6.14 7.68
C GLY A 70 19.66 5.74 6.23
N TRP A 71 20.46 4.81 5.72
CA TRP A 71 20.28 4.28 4.36
C TRP A 71 18.95 3.51 4.21
N TRP A 72 18.64 2.62 5.16
CA TRP A 72 17.38 1.88 5.12
C TRP A 72 16.16 2.79 5.26
N ALA A 73 16.24 3.80 6.11
CA ALA A 73 15.20 4.82 6.24
C ALA A 73 15.04 5.62 4.93
N ALA A 74 16.15 6.06 4.31
CA ALA A 74 16.12 6.77 3.03
C ALA A 74 15.54 5.92 1.90
N LEU A 75 15.90 4.64 1.84
CA LEU A 75 15.35 3.70 0.84
C LEU A 75 13.85 3.48 1.08
N LEU A 76 13.40 3.46 2.33
CA LEU A 76 11.99 3.36 2.68
C LEU A 76 11.22 4.63 2.30
N VAL A 77 11.78 5.82 2.57
CA VAL A 77 11.23 7.12 2.15
C VAL A 77 11.00 7.13 0.64
N PHE A 78 12.00 6.75 -0.13
CA PHE A 78 11.92 6.75 -1.59
C PHE A 78 10.94 5.68 -2.11
N SER A 79 11.07 4.43 -1.69
CA SER A 79 10.27 3.31 -2.22
C SER A 79 8.78 3.45 -1.88
N ALA A 80 8.47 3.82 -0.64
CA ALA A 80 7.08 4.03 -0.22
C ALA A 80 6.49 5.33 -0.80
N GLY A 81 7.28 6.40 -0.87
CA GLY A 81 6.89 7.64 -1.52
C GLY A 81 6.59 7.42 -3.00
N TRP A 82 7.46 6.69 -3.70
CA TRP A 82 7.23 6.35 -5.11
C TRP A 82 6.00 5.45 -5.30
N ALA A 83 5.79 4.47 -4.42
CA ALA A 83 4.61 3.63 -4.46
C ALA A 83 3.32 4.45 -4.43
N ASN A 84 3.21 5.37 -3.48
CA ASN A 84 2.01 6.21 -3.33
C ASN A 84 1.90 7.26 -4.44
N PHE A 85 2.98 8.00 -4.72
CA PHE A 85 3.02 9.03 -5.76
C PHE A 85 2.76 8.45 -7.15
N GLY A 86 3.49 7.39 -7.53
CA GLY A 86 3.35 6.74 -8.83
C GLY A 86 1.97 6.12 -9.03
N TYR A 87 1.41 5.53 -7.97
CA TYR A 87 0.05 5.01 -8.00
C TYR A 87 -0.98 6.11 -8.26
N VAL A 88 -0.95 7.20 -7.49
CA VAL A 88 -1.89 8.32 -7.66
C VAL A 88 -1.77 8.92 -9.06
N LEU A 89 -0.55 9.14 -9.53
CA LEU A 89 -0.31 9.71 -10.87
C LEU A 89 -0.77 8.76 -11.98
N ALA A 90 -0.53 7.46 -11.83
CA ALA A 90 -1.01 6.45 -12.77
C ALA A 90 -2.54 6.41 -12.84
N MET A 91 -3.21 6.49 -11.69
CA MET A 91 -4.67 6.48 -11.60
C MET A 91 -5.32 7.73 -12.22
N LEU A 92 -4.63 8.88 -12.20
CA LEU A 92 -5.11 10.11 -12.83
C LEU A 92 -5.02 10.09 -14.36
N GLN A 93 -4.07 9.37 -14.92
CA GLN A 93 -3.73 9.42 -16.34
C GLN A 93 -4.13 8.17 -17.12
N GLY A 94 -4.40 7.06 -16.43
CA GLY A 94 -4.61 5.76 -17.05
C GLY A 94 -5.97 5.13 -16.78
N GLU A 95 -6.20 4.02 -17.45
CA GLU A 95 -7.35 3.15 -17.18
C GLU A 95 -7.17 2.45 -15.85
N VAL A 96 -8.09 2.72 -14.92
CA VAL A 96 -8.02 2.28 -13.53
C VAL A 96 -7.76 0.78 -13.39
N MET A 97 -8.51 -0.05 -14.13
CA MET A 97 -8.39 -1.52 -14.05
C MET A 97 -7.02 -2.02 -14.51
N ARG A 98 -6.44 -1.39 -15.53
CA ARG A 98 -5.10 -1.74 -16.03
C ARG A 98 -4.00 -1.32 -15.07
N VAL A 99 -4.11 -0.12 -14.52
CA VAL A 99 -3.17 0.38 -13.50
C VAL A 99 -3.18 -0.53 -12.28
N LEU A 100 -4.37 -0.89 -11.78
CA LEU A 100 -4.52 -1.80 -10.64
C LEU A 100 -3.93 -3.18 -10.94
N LEU A 101 -4.22 -3.75 -12.12
CA LEU A 101 -3.70 -5.07 -12.49
C LEU A 101 -2.16 -5.09 -12.50
N LEU A 102 -1.53 -4.04 -13.03
CA LEU A 102 -0.08 -3.93 -13.08
C LEU A 102 0.53 -3.62 -11.70
N PHE A 103 -0.13 -2.81 -10.89
CA PHE A 103 0.27 -2.56 -9.50
C PHE A 103 0.25 -3.85 -8.67
N TYR A 104 -0.80 -4.65 -8.81
CA TYR A 104 -0.95 -5.91 -8.05
C TYR A 104 -0.10 -7.08 -8.58
N LEU A 105 0.83 -6.83 -9.49
CA LEU A 105 1.99 -7.70 -9.71
C LEU A 105 3.03 -7.58 -8.57
N ALA A 106 2.80 -6.75 -7.58
CA ALA A 106 3.65 -6.58 -6.40
C ALA A 106 4.10 -7.89 -5.72
N PRO A 107 3.30 -8.97 -5.61
CA PRO A 107 3.78 -10.25 -5.10
C PRO A 107 4.94 -10.84 -5.89
N VAL A 108 4.99 -10.66 -7.21
CA VAL A 108 6.10 -11.12 -8.05
C VAL A 108 7.39 -10.38 -7.69
N TRP A 109 7.32 -9.06 -7.56
CA TRP A 109 8.45 -8.23 -7.15
C TRP A 109 8.89 -8.55 -5.72
N THR A 110 7.93 -8.85 -4.82
CA THR A 110 8.24 -9.25 -3.45
C THR A 110 9.05 -10.54 -3.40
N ILE A 111 8.76 -11.53 -4.25
CA ILE A 111 9.58 -12.75 -4.36
C ILE A 111 11.02 -12.39 -4.68
N LEU A 112 11.24 -11.54 -5.69
CA LEU A 112 12.58 -11.15 -6.13
C LEU A 112 13.34 -10.36 -5.05
N PHE A 113 12.69 -9.35 -4.48
CA PHE A 113 13.32 -8.51 -3.46
C PHE A 113 13.54 -9.24 -2.14
N SER A 114 12.60 -10.07 -1.70
CA SER A 114 12.77 -10.85 -0.46
C SER A 114 13.86 -11.91 -0.60
N TYR A 115 13.99 -12.52 -1.77
CA TYR A 115 15.11 -13.42 -2.04
C TYR A 115 16.45 -12.67 -1.98
N GLY A 116 16.56 -11.53 -2.67
CA GLY A 116 17.82 -10.77 -2.76
C GLY A 116 18.22 -10.07 -1.45
N LEU A 117 17.26 -9.47 -0.73
CA LEU A 117 17.55 -8.65 0.45
C LEU A 117 17.39 -9.38 1.78
N LEU A 118 16.55 -10.40 1.84
CA LEU A 118 16.25 -11.14 3.08
C LEU A 118 16.73 -12.58 3.05
N GLY A 119 17.07 -13.14 1.88
CA GLY A 119 17.37 -14.56 1.70
C GLY A 119 16.14 -15.47 1.88
N GLU A 120 14.91 -14.90 1.90
CA GLU A 120 13.70 -15.68 2.02
C GLU A 120 13.46 -16.51 0.76
N ARG A 121 13.27 -17.82 0.93
CA ARG A 121 12.99 -18.76 -0.17
C ARG A 121 11.63 -19.39 0.05
N LEU A 122 10.79 -19.32 -0.98
CA LEU A 122 9.53 -20.03 -0.99
C LEU A 122 9.75 -21.52 -1.26
N ASN A 123 8.93 -22.36 -0.65
CA ASN A 123 8.81 -23.75 -1.06
C ASN A 123 7.91 -23.84 -2.33
N ARG A 124 7.82 -25.04 -2.93
CA ARG A 124 6.99 -25.26 -4.13
C ARG A 124 5.51 -24.91 -3.93
N TYR A 125 4.98 -25.15 -2.73
CA TYR A 125 3.60 -24.79 -2.38
C TYR A 125 3.43 -23.28 -2.23
N GLY A 126 4.46 -22.58 -1.78
CA GLY A 126 4.48 -21.12 -1.71
C GLY A 126 4.28 -20.46 -3.07
N TYR A 127 4.96 -20.94 -4.10
CA TYR A 127 4.75 -20.46 -5.46
C TYR A 127 3.33 -20.72 -5.97
N LEU A 128 2.75 -21.89 -5.66
CA LEU A 128 1.36 -22.20 -6.03
C LEU A 128 0.35 -21.29 -5.30
N ILE A 129 0.57 -21.02 -4.02
CA ILE A 129 -0.29 -20.15 -3.23
C ILE A 129 -0.24 -18.71 -3.77
N ILE A 130 0.94 -18.21 -4.11
CA ILE A 130 1.10 -16.88 -4.72
C ILE A 130 0.44 -16.84 -6.10
N ALA A 131 0.63 -17.88 -6.92
CA ALA A 131 -0.01 -17.98 -8.23
C ALA A 131 -1.55 -18.01 -8.12
N LEU A 132 -2.09 -18.67 -7.09
CA LEU A 132 -3.53 -18.69 -6.80
C LEU A 132 -4.05 -17.29 -6.47
N SER A 133 -3.35 -16.54 -5.63
CA SER A 133 -3.70 -15.16 -5.26
C SER A 133 -3.62 -14.20 -6.44
N LEU A 134 -2.53 -14.28 -7.22
CA LEU A 134 -2.37 -13.50 -8.45
C LEU A 134 -3.43 -13.84 -9.49
N GLY A 135 -3.77 -15.13 -9.63
CA GLY A 135 -4.86 -15.57 -10.50
C GLY A 135 -6.19 -14.97 -10.08
N GLY A 136 -6.47 -14.90 -8.77
CA GLY A 136 -7.65 -14.23 -8.24
C GLY A 136 -7.69 -12.74 -8.57
N ALA A 137 -6.58 -12.03 -8.33
CA ALA A 137 -6.45 -10.61 -8.67
C ALA A 137 -6.60 -10.39 -10.18
N PHE A 138 -5.98 -11.23 -11.00
CA PHE A 138 -6.10 -11.17 -12.45
C PHE A 138 -7.55 -11.36 -12.92
N ILE A 139 -8.26 -12.35 -12.39
CA ILE A 139 -9.67 -12.59 -12.74
C ILE A 139 -10.55 -11.39 -12.38
N MET A 140 -10.31 -10.75 -11.23
CA MET A 140 -11.06 -9.58 -10.82
C MET A 140 -10.77 -8.35 -11.69
N LEU A 141 -9.52 -8.11 -12.02
CA LEU A 141 -9.05 -6.85 -12.59
C LEU A 141 -8.87 -6.86 -14.12
N TRP A 142 -8.70 -8.06 -14.74
CA TRP A 142 -8.47 -8.11 -16.18
C TRP A 142 -9.74 -7.84 -16.97
N GLU A 143 -9.70 -6.79 -17.79
CA GLU A 143 -10.76 -6.42 -18.74
C GLU A 143 -10.31 -6.74 -20.16
N PRO A 144 -10.89 -7.78 -20.81
CA PRO A 144 -10.49 -8.20 -22.17
C PRO A 144 -10.57 -7.11 -23.21
N ARG A 145 -11.51 -6.15 -23.06
CA ARG A 145 -11.71 -5.03 -23.99
C ARG A 145 -10.50 -4.09 -24.04
N LEU A 146 -9.72 -4.03 -22.95
CA LEU A 146 -8.53 -3.20 -22.84
C LEU A 146 -7.25 -3.90 -23.35
N GLY A 147 -7.37 -5.14 -23.84
CA GLY A 147 -6.26 -5.90 -24.43
C GLY A 147 -5.39 -6.64 -23.41
N MET A 148 -4.22 -7.07 -23.84
CA MET A 148 -3.29 -7.85 -23.01
C MET A 148 -2.70 -7.01 -21.86
N PRO A 149 -2.48 -7.61 -20.67
CA PRO A 149 -2.07 -6.91 -19.47
C PRO A 149 -0.53 -6.66 -19.41
N TYR A 150 0.02 -6.07 -20.46
CA TYR A 150 1.39 -5.54 -20.44
C TYR A 150 1.36 -4.00 -20.60
N PRO A 151 2.32 -3.26 -20.04
CA PRO A 151 2.33 -1.81 -20.09
C PRO A 151 2.42 -1.29 -21.54
N GLN A 152 1.47 -0.44 -21.96
CA GLN A 152 1.38 0.13 -23.29
C GLN A 152 1.60 1.64 -23.32
N ASN A 153 1.50 2.30 -22.17
CA ASN A 153 1.61 3.75 -22.03
C ASN A 153 2.30 4.15 -20.70
N SER A 154 2.59 5.43 -20.56
CA SER A 154 3.31 5.96 -19.39
C SER A 154 2.58 5.73 -18.07
N SER A 155 1.26 5.82 -18.03
CA SER A 155 0.49 5.60 -16.80
C SER A 155 0.53 4.14 -16.34
N GLU A 156 0.56 3.21 -17.26
CA GLU A 156 0.68 1.79 -16.96
C GLU A 156 2.08 1.43 -16.45
N TRP A 157 3.13 2.02 -17.02
CA TRP A 157 4.48 1.91 -16.49
C TRP A 157 4.62 2.52 -15.10
N LEU A 158 3.95 3.65 -14.84
CA LEU A 158 3.87 4.23 -13.51
C LEU A 158 3.18 3.29 -12.52
N GLY A 159 2.06 2.68 -12.90
CA GLY A 159 1.34 1.70 -12.07
C GLY A 159 2.19 0.48 -11.73
N LEU A 160 2.88 -0.08 -12.74
CA LEU A 160 3.81 -1.20 -12.54
C LEU A 160 4.97 -0.82 -11.62
N SER A 161 5.61 0.32 -11.85
CA SER A 161 6.73 0.79 -11.01
C SER A 161 6.29 1.16 -9.60
N ALA A 162 5.07 1.66 -9.42
CA ALA A 162 4.48 1.89 -8.10
C ALA A 162 4.29 0.56 -7.34
N GLY A 163 3.84 -0.50 -8.01
CA GLY A 163 3.77 -1.85 -7.45
C GLY A 163 5.15 -2.40 -7.04
N MET A 164 6.18 -2.13 -7.84
CA MET A 164 7.57 -2.45 -7.47
C MET A 164 8.01 -1.67 -6.22
N GLY A 165 7.70 -0.36 -6.16
CA GLY A 165 7.99 0.49 -4.99
C GLY A 165 7.28 -0.02 -3.73
N PHE A 166 6.03 -0.44 -3.85
CA PHE A 166 5.26 -1.03 -2.77
C PHE A 166 5.89 -2.33 -2.25
N ALA A 167 6.24 -3.24 -3.15
CA ALA A 167 6.94 -4.47 -2.81
C ALA A 167 8.28 -4.19 -2.12
N LEU A 168 9.08 -3.28 -2.68
CA LEU A 168 10.37 -2.90 -2.12
C LEU A 168 10.23 -2.28 -0.73
N SER A 169 9.28 -1.37 -0.52
CA SER A 169 9.05 -0.73 0.78
C SER A 169 8.71 -1.74 1.87
N ASN A 170 7.90 -2.76 1.56
CA ASN A 170 7.57 -3.84 2.49
C ASN A 170 8.78 -4.72 2.82
N VAL A 171 9.58 -5.10 1.82
CA VAL A 171 10.81 -5.88 2.02
C VAL A 171 11.85 -5.07 2.81
N VAL A 172 12.01 -3.78 2.52
CA VAL A 172 12.90 -2.88 3.26
C VAL A 172 12.44 -2.71 4.71
N SER A 173 11.15 -2.53 4.96
CA SER A 173 10.59 -2.49 6.31
C SER A 173 10.91 -3.76 7.10
N ARG A 174 10.83 -4.91 6.47
CA ARG A 174 11.21 -6.20 7.05
C ARG A 174 12.71 -6.30 7.29
N ARG A 175 13.55 -5.89 6.32
CA ARG A 175 15.00 -5.89 6.43
C ARG A 175 15.52 -4.97 7.52
N ALA A 176 14.90 -3.81 7.65
CA ALA A 176 15.21 -2.81 8.67
C ALA A 176 14.48 -3.10 10.00
N ALA A 177 14.45 -4.36 10.44
CA ALA A 177 13.80 -4.76 11.69
C ALA A 177 14.40 -4.07 12.95
N HIS A 178 15.62 -3.56 12.83
CA HIS A 178 16.29 -2.77 13.89
C HIS A 178 15.75 -1.35 14.04
N LEU A 179 15.03 -0.82 13.03
CA LEU A 179 14.34 0.46 13.15
C LEU A 179 12.99 0.28 13.85
N SER A 180 12.62 1.25 14.66
CA SER A 180 11.31 1.28 15.31
C SER A 180 10.18 1.40 14.28
N VAL A 181 9.01 0.95 14.68
CA VAL A 181 7.78 1.05 13.86
C VAL A 181 7.47 2.52 13.56
N GLU A 182 7.71 3.41 14.52
CA GLU A 182 7.55 4.85 14.41
C GLU A 182 8.46 5.43 13.31
N SER A 183 9.75 5.07 13.30
CA SER A 183 10.70 5.53 12.28
C SER A 183 10.30 5.09 10.89
N LYS A 184 9.77 3.88 10.73
CA LYS A 184 9.29 3.36 9.47
C LYS A 184 8.02 4.08 9.01
N ALA A 185 7.05 4.28 9.89
CA ALA A 185 5.82 5.01 9.59
C ALA A 185 6.11 6.45 9.14
N PHE A 186 6.98 7.16 9.88
CA PHE A 186 7.41 8.51 9.47
C PHE A 186 8.11 8.53 8.12
N SER A 187 8.95 7.54 7.83
CA SER A 187 9.63 7.43 6.52
C SER A 187 8.62 7.33 5.38
N ILE A 188 7.55 6.54 5.55
CA ILE A 188 6.49 6.38 4.55
C ILE A 188 5.73 7.70 4.36
N TRP A 189 5.29 8.34 5.44
CA TRP A 189 4.54 9.60 5.37
C TRP A 189 5.38 10.71 4.74
N LEU A 190 6.64 10.83 5.17
CA LEU A 190 7.58 11.82 4.63
C LEU A 190 7.80 11.60 3.13
N GLY A 191 8.06 10.37 2.70
CA GLY A 191 8.29 10.06 1.29
C GLY A 191 7.10 10.39 0.41
N THR A 192 5.90 10.04 0.86
CA THR A 192 4.67 10.35 0.13
C THR A 192 4.44 11.86 0.04
N ALA A 193 4.59 12.60 1.14
CA ALA A 193 4.44 14.04 1.15
C ALA A 193 5.49 14.74 0.27
N MET A 194 6.77 14.33 0.37
CA MET A 194 7.88 14.92 -0.41
C MET A 194 7.72 14.71 -1.92
N LEU A 195 7.25 13.57 -2.37
CA LEU A 195 7.07 13.31 -3.80
C LEU A 195 5.77 13.90 -4.34
N THR A 196 4.74 14.04 -3.51
CA THR A 196 3.46 14.61 -3.93
C THR A 196 3.50 16.15 -3.96
N ALA A 197 4.24 16.80 -3.07
CA ALA A 197 4.32 18.25 -2.99
C ALA A 197 4.77 18.95 -4.29
N PRO A 198 5.82 18.51 -5.02
CA PRO A 198 6.20 19.10 -6.29
C PRO A 198 5.12 19.02 -7.36
N LEU A 199 4.36 17.93 -7.40
CA LEU A 199 3.23 17.76 -8.32
C LEU A 199 2.16 18.84 -8.06
N LEU A 200 1.83 19.08 -6.80
CA LEU A 200 0.85 20.10 -6.42
C LEU A 200 1.35 21.52 -6.77
N CYS A 201 2.63 21.82 -6.53
CA CYS A 201 3.23 23.08 -6.93
C CYS A 201 3.14 23.29 -8.45
N TRP A 202 3.38 22.23 -9.22
CA TRP A 202 3.30 22.30 -10.69
C TRP A 202 1.85 22.46 -11.19
N GLN A 203 0.87 21.90 -10.47
CA GLN A 203 -0.55 22.03 -10.79
C GLN A 203 -1.17 23.38 -10.38
N GLY A 204 -0.38 24.34 -9.91
CA GLY A 204 -0.85 25.68 -9.53
C GLY A 204 -0.98 25.92 -8.02
N GLY A 205 -0.46 25.00 -7.21
CA GLY A 205 -0.45 25.12 -5.75
C GLY A 205 -1.74 24.67 -5.06
N ILE A 206 -1.83 24.95 -3.76
CA ILE A 206 -2.94 24.52 -2.92
C ILE A 206 -3.87 25.69 -2.62
N SER A 207 -5.12 25.60 -3.00
CA SER A 207 -6.14 26.56 -2.64
C SER A 207 -6.81 26.16 -1.31
N TRP A 208 -6.18 26.51 -0.20
CA TRP A 208 -6.65 26.17 1.16
C TRP A 208 -8.06 26.68 1.47
N GLN A 209 -8.45 27.81 0.86
CA GLN A 209 -9.74 28.46 1.05
C GLN A 209 -10.89 27.68 0.38
N ALA A 210 -10.58 26.83 -0.57
CA ALA A 210 -11.56 26.01 -1.27
C ALA A 210 -11.98 24.75 -0.49
N ILE A 211 -11.30 24.44 0.61
CA ILE A 211 -11.56 23.26 1.45
C ILE A 211 -12.56 23.66 2.53
N ASP A 212 -13.78 23.13 2.44
CA ASP A 212 -14.83 23.39 3.42
C ASP A 212 -14.62 22.60 4.73
N ALA A 213 -15.45 22.90 5.73
CA ALA A 213 -15.34 22.28 7.04
C ALA A 213 -15.59 20.75 7.01
N GLN A 214 -16.49 20.29 6.14
CA GLN A 214 -16.77 18.86 5.99
C GLN A 214 -15.57 18.12 5.38
N ALA A 215 -14.95 18.68 4.36
CA ALA A 215 -13.76 18.13 3.76
C ALA A 215 -12.58 18.09 4.74
N TRP A 216 -12.40 19.14 5.56
CA TRP A 216 -11.39 19.13 6.63
C TRP A 216 -11.64 18.05 7.67
N LEU A 217 -12.92 17.80 8.04
CA LEU A 217 -13.27 16.71 8.94
C LEU A 217 -12.89 15.35 8.36
N ILE A 218 -13.22 15.09 7.08
CA ILE A 218 -12.89 13.85 6.39
C ILE A 218 -11.38 13.67 6.30
N LEU A 219 -10.65 14.70 5.89
CA LEU A 219 -9.18 14.68 5.80
C LEU A 219 -8.54 14.42 7.16
N GLY A 220 -9.05 15.05 8.23
CA GLY A 220 -8.58 14.84 9.60
C GLY A 220 -8.80 13.40 10.08
N LEU A 221 -9.98 12.84 9.84
CA LEU A 221 -10.28 11.43 10.16
C LEU A 221 -9.41 10.47 9.36
N LEU A 222 -9.18 10.74 8.08
CA LEU A 222 -8.26 9.96 7.25
C LEU A 222 -6.83 10.03 7.78
N GLY A 223 -6.34 11.22 8.16
CA GLY A 223 -5.01 11.39 8.73
C GLY A 223 -4.79 10.58 10.01
N ILE A 224 -5.76 10.62 10.94
CA ILE A 224 -5.72 9.83 12.18
C ILE A 224 -5.78 8.33 11.87
N THR A 225 -6.66 7.93 10.96
CA THR A 225 -6.80 6.52 10.56
C THR A 225 -5.53 6.01 9.92
N LEU A 226 -4.91 6.76 9.00
CA LEU A 226 -3.64 6.38 8.38
C LEU A 226 -2.50 6.36 9.38
N CYS A 227 -2.44 7.31 10.32
CA CYS A 227 -1.46 7.30 11.40
C CYS A 227 -1.54 5.98 12.19
N SER A 228 -2.72 5.66 12.71
CA SER A 228 -2.95 4.45 13.51
C SER A 228 -2.70 3.16 12.73
N CYS A 229 -3.22 3.10 11.50
CA CYS A 229 -3.08 1.95 10.61
C CYS A 229 -1.61 1.72 10.23
N SER A 230 -0.84 2.78 9.96
CA SER A 230 0.57 2.66 9.60
C SER A 230 1.38 1.94 10.68
N PHE A 231 1.13 2.20 11.97
CA PHE A 231 1.80 1.48 13.05
C PHE A 231 1.46 -0.01 13.04
N ALA A 232 0.18 -0.35 12.89
CA ALA A 232 -0.27 -1.73 12.84
C ALA A 232 0.34 -2.48 11.64
N VAL A 233 0.34 -1.86 10.46
CA VAL A 233 0.92 -2.41 9.23
C VAL A 233 2.43 -2.57 9.36
N GLN A 234 3.16 -1.55 9.83
CA GLN A 234 4.61 -1.63 9.98
C GLN A 234 5.02 -2.69 11.02
N TYR A 235 4.24 -2.84 12.08
CA TYR A 235 4.43 -3.95 13.02
C TYR A 235 4.25 -5.30 12.30
N GLY A 236 3.17 -5.46 11.54
CA GLY A 236 2.88 -6.68 10.79
C GLY A 236 3.97 -7.05 9.79
N VAL A 237 4.38 -6.11 8.94
CA VAL A 237 5.43 -6.30 7.93
C VAL A 237 6.78 -6.62 8.56
N THR A 238 7.07 -6.05 9.72
CA THR A 238 8.34 -6.30 10.43
C THR A 238 8.41 -7.71 11.02
N HIS A 239 7.28 -8.26 11.48
CA HIS A 239 7.23 -9.50 12.26
C HIS A 239 6.75 -10.73 11.48
N MET A 240 6.53 -10.62 10.18
CA MET A 240 6.22 -11.77 9.33
C MET A 240 7.03 -11.78 8.04
N PRO A 241 7.16 -12.93 7.35
CA PRO A 241 7.82 -13.01 6.06
C PRO A 241 7.18 -12.08 5.02
N ALA A 242 8.01 -11.44 4.18
CA ALA A 242 7.55 -10.42 3.24
C ALA A 242 6.51 -10.94 2.23
N ASN A 243 6.70 -12.14 1.70
CA ASN A 243 5.75 -12.76 0.77
C ASN A 243 4.40 -13.07 1.44
N ARG A 244 4.40 -13.44 2.72
CA ARG A 244 3.17 -13.68 3.48
C ARG A 244 2.41 -12.36 3.72
N ALA A 245 3.11 -11.32 4.10
CA ALA A 245 2.52 -9.99 4.26
C ALA A 245 1.88 -9.51 2.95
N MET A 246 2.59 -9.68 1.82
CA MET A 246 2.10 -9.28 0.51
C MET A 246 0.82 -10.03 0.10
N LEU A 247 0.74 -11.35 0.38
CA LEU A 247 -0.48 -12.12 0.13
C LEU A 247 -1.67 -11.59 0.94
N LEU A 248 -1.45 -11.26 2.22
CA LEU A 248 -2.50 -10.72 3.07
C LEU A 248 -2.94 -9.31 2.63
N PHE A 249 -2.05 -8.51 2.05
CA PHE A 249 -2.42 -7.22 1.47
C PHE A 249 -3.39 -7.36 0.28
N LEU A 250 -3.29 -8.43 -0.53
CA LEU A 250 -4.26 -8.63 -1.62
C LEU A 250 -5.70 -8.80 -1.15
N PHE A 251 -5.91 -9.07 0.13
CA PHE A 251 -7.24 -9.09 0.73
C PHE A 251 -7.98 -7.75 0.59
N GLU A 252 -7.24 -6.67 0.41
CA GLU A 252 -7.76 -5.33 0.11
C GLU A 252 -8.67 -5.33 -1.13
N LEU A 253 -8.36 -6.11 -2.17
CA LEU A 253 -9.21 -6.23 -3.37
C LEU A 253 -10.58 -6.81 -3.05
N VAL A 254 -10.64 -7.80 -2.17
CA VAL A 254 -11.89 -8.42 -1.72
C VAL A 254 -12.71 -7.40 -0.93
N ILE A 255 -12.07 -6.66 -0.04
CA ILE A 255 -12.71 -5.61 0.75
C ILE A 255 -13.22 -4.48 -0.14
N ALA A 256 -12.42 -4.05 -1.12
CA ALA A 256 -12.82 -3.01 -2.07
C ALA A 256 -14.05 -3.44 -2.90
N ALA A 257 -14.09 -4.67 -3.38
CA ALA A 257 -15.23 -5.21 -4.12
C ALA A 257 -16.50 -5.27 -3.25
N LEU A 258 -16.39 -5.76 -2.01
CA LEU A 258 -17.50 -5.77 -1.07
C LEU A 258 -17.98 -4.36 -0.73
N ALA A 259 -17.05 -3.43 -0.53
CA ALA A 259 -17.38 -2.03 -0.26
C ALA A 259 -18.09 -1.37 -1.44
N SER A 260 -17.69 -1.64 -2.68
CA SER A 260 -18.38 -1.17 -3.88
C SER A 260 -19.82 -1.68 -3.95
N TYR A 261 -20.02 -2.95 -3.61
CA TYR A 261 -21.37 -3.53 -3.55
C TYR A 261 -22.26 -2.81 -2.52
N PHE A 262 -21.75 -2.57 -1.29
CA PHE A 262 -22.56 -1.98 -0.22
C PHE A 262 -22.71 -0.47 -0.32
N PHE A 263 -21.67 0.26 -0.73
CA PHE A 263 -21.66 1.73 -0.70
C PHE A 263 -21.91 2.39 -2.06
N ALA A 264 -21.56 1.71 -3.15
CA ALA A 264 -21.76 2.23 -4.50
C ALA A 264 -22.90 1.53 -5.26
N SER A 265 -23.57 0.55 -4.64
CA SER A 265 -24.63 -0.26 -5.25
C SER A 265 -24.18 -0.95 -6.56
N GLU A 266 -22.89 -1.24 -6.68
CA GLU A 266 -22.31 -1.95 -7.82
C GLU A 266 -22.53 -3.45 -7.65
N ALA A 267 -23.09 -4.13 -8.66
CA ALA A 267 -23.31 -5.57 -8.59
C ALA A 267 -21.97 -6.33 -8.71
N MET A 268 -21.71 -7.22 -7.77
CA MET A 268 -20.58 -8.17 -7.87
C MET A 268 -20.88 -9.23 -8.93
N GLY A 269 -20.06 -9.27 -9.98
CA GLY A 269 -20.12 -10.31 -11.01
C GLY A 269 -19.49 -11.62 -10.55
N TRP A 270 -19.63 -12.68 -11.38
CA TRP A 270 -19.03 -13.99 -11.10
C TRP A 270 -17.49 -13.92 -10.97
N ARG A 271 -16.84 -12.96 -11.68
CA ARG A 271 -15.39 -12.76 -11.65
C ARG A 271 -14.94 -12.22 -10.29
N ASP A 272 -15.72 -11.30 -9.71
CA ASP A 272 -15.41 -10.73 -8.39
C ASP A 272 -15.52 -11.82 -7.31
N TRP A 273 -16.56 -12.65 -7.37
CA TRP A 273 -16.74 -13.78 -6.44
C TRP A 273 -15.64 -14.82 -6.58
N LEU A 274 -15.33 -15.24 -7.81
CA LEU A 274 -14.28 -16.24 -8.05
C LEU A 274 -12.90 -15.70 -7.63
N GLY A 275 -12.57 -14.49 -8.00
CA GLY A 275 -11.32 -13.85 -7.60
C GLY A 275 -11.21 -13.70 -6.09
N ALA A 276 -12.29 -13.28 -5.42
CA ALA A 276 -12.35 -13.18 -3.96
C ALA A 276 -12.10 -14.52 -3.28
N VAL A 277 -12.74 -15.59 -3.73
CA VAL A 277 -12.53 -16.95 -3.19
C VAL A 277 -11.08 -17.38 -3.34
N LEU A 278 -10.45 -17.14 -4.49
CA LEU A 278 -9.05 -17.50 -4.73
C LEU A 278 -8.09 -16.69 -3.82
N ILE A 279 -8.30 -15.39 -3.66
CA ILE A 279 -7.48 -14.53 -2.78
C ILE A 279 -7.65 -14.95 -1.31
N VAL A 280 -8.88 -15.15 -0.85
CA VAL A 280 -9.15 -15.59 0.53
C VAL A 280 -8.53 -16.96 0.79
N SER A 281 -8.68 -17.91 -0.13
CA SER A 281 -8.07 -19.23 -0.02
C SER A 281 -6.55 -19.16 0.08
N ALA A 282 -5.89 -18.35 -0.78
CA ALA A 282 -4.47 -18.13 -0.73
C ALA A 282 -4.02 -17.49 0.60
N SER A 283 -4.78 -16.51 1.10
CA SER A 283 -4.50 -15.86 2.39
C SER A 283 -4.59 -16.83 3.56
N LEU A 284 -5.59 -17.72 3.58
CA LEU A 284 -5.72 -18.77 4.59
C LEU A 284 -4.56 -19.78 4.53
N LEU A 285 -4.09 -20.10 3.34
CA LEU A 285 -2.96 -21.00 3.12
C LEU A 285 -1.59 -20.33 3.32
N SER A 286 -1.54 -19.01 3.51
CA SER A 286 -0.30 -18.23 3.58
C SER A 286 0.69 -18.70 4.66
N GLY A 287 0.21 -19.39 5.69
CA GLY A 287 1.08 -20.00 6.71
C GLY A 287 1.95 -21.16 6.22
N ARG A 288 1.69 -21.68 5.01
CA ARG A 288 2.41 -22.83 4.41
C ARG A 288 3.50 -22.41 3.42
N LEU A 289 3.73 -21.11 3.22
CA LEU A 289 4.69 -20.58 2.22
C LEU A 289 6.12 -21.08 2.41
N TYR A 290 6.53 -21.34 3.65
CA TYR A 290 7.89 -21.69 4.03
C TYR A 290 8.01 -23.03 4.77
N LYS A 291 6.92 -23.77 4.97
CA LYS A 291 6.97 -25.10 5.58
C LYS A 291 7.36 -26.12 4.51
N GLU A 292 8.34 -26.96 4.84
CA GLU A 292 8.69 -28.18 4.10
C GLU A 292 7.58 -29.22 4.22
#